data_078285c58c044be55f0d7d2cad529c86
#
_entry.id   078285c58c044be55f0d7d2cad529c86
#
_cell.length_a   1.000
_cell.length_b   1.000
_cell.length_c   1.000
_cell.angle_alpha   90.00
_cell.angle_beta   90.00
_cell.angle_gamma   90.00
#
_symmetry.space_group_name_H-M   'P 1'
#
loop_
_entity.id
_entity.type
_entity.pdbx_description
1 polymer ?
#
loop_
_entity_poly.entity_id
_entity_poly.type
_entity_poly.pdbx_seq_one_letter_code
_entity_poly.pdbx_strand_id
1 'polypeptide(L)'
;DGDKVVGGRYAVRPIPHLEIGLSMASGKATVNDIEDGDASLLSGEGARDYDVLGADFAYQVGDLSFRGEYAETEVGATTQGVAASEGAIWETWYTQASYRQGQSKFEYVTRFTDFDSPHSTRDQEQWALGVNYLFTNSAIFKMTYELNEGEQDSEADEDRLMLQLTYGF
;
A
#
# COMPACT_ATOMS: atom_id res chain seq x y z
N ASP A 1 -23.27 1.55 -17.17
CA ASP A 1 -21.86 1.54 -16.81
C ASP A 1 -21.33 2.97 -16.83
N GLY A 2 -21.56 3.75 -15.77
CA GLY A 2 -21.32 5.18 -15.70
C GLY A 2 -20.22 5.62 -14.75
N ASP A 3 -19.73 4.72 -13.94
CA ASP A 3 -18.86 5.03 -12.83
C ASP A 3 -17.39 5.00 -13.28
N LYS A 4 -16.87 6.20 -13.57
CA LYS A 4 -15.48 6.36 -14.01
C LYS A 4 -14.67 6.96 -12.89
N VAL A 5 -13.52 6.36 -12.61
CA VAL A 5 -12.51 6.96 -11.75
C VAL A 5 -11.62 7.85 -12.62
N VAL A 6 -11.41 9.07 -12.19
CA VAL A 6 -10.49 10.03 -12.81
C VAL A 6 -9.43 10.37 -11.80
N GLY A 7 -8.18 10.26 -12.18
CA GLY A 7 -7.07 10.53 -11.27
C GLY A 7 -5.79 10.87 -12.01
N GLY A 8 -4.79 11.25 -11.23
CA GLY A 8 -3.48 11.57 -11.75
C GLY A 8 -2.44 11.72 -10.65
N ARG A 9 -1.17 11.68 -11.03
CA ARG A 9 -0.01 11.93 -10.16
C ARG A 9 0.82 13.07 -10.74
N TYR A 10 1.26 13.96 -9.86
CA TYR A 10 2.23 15.00 -10.16
C TYR A 10 3.46 14.80 -9.29
N ALA A 11 4.65 14.82 -9.89
CA ALA A 11 5.90 14.67 -9.17
C ALA A 11 6.93 15.71 -9.58
N VAL A 12 7.80 16.08 -8.62
CA VAL A 12 8.89 17.02 -8.81
C VAL A 12 10.21 16.42 -8.31
N ARG A 13 11.32 16.90 -8.90
CA ARG A 13 12.67 16.58 -8.43
C ARG A 13 13.35 17.85 -7.95
N PRO A 14 13.14 18.25 -6.68
CA PRO A 14 13.65 19.51 -6.14
C PRO A 14 15.19 19.56 -6.05
N ILE A 15 15.80 18.39 -5.85
CA ILE A 15 17.26 18.20 -5.87
C ILE A 15 17.59 16.89 -6.60
N PRO A 16 18.85 16.69 -7.04
CA PRO A 16 19.27 15.43 -7.63
C PRO A 16 18.94 14.23 -6.74
N HIS A 17 18.43 13.16 -7.37
CA HIS A 17 18.10 11.90 -6.72
C HIS A 17 16.94 11.93 -5.71
N LEU A 18 16.25 13.05 -5.50
CA LEU A 18 15.02 13.14 -4.71
C LEU A 18 13.83 13.41 -5.63
N GLU A 19 12.86 12.52 -5.59
CA GLU A 19 11.54 12.70 -6.18
C GLU A 19 10.49 12.77 -5.08
N ILE A 20 9.54 13.72 -5.21
CA ILE A 20 8.40 13.86 -4.32
C ILE A 20 7.17 13.91 -5.22
N GLY A 21 6.17 13.09 -4.92
CA GLY A 21 4.93 12.97 -5.68
C GLY A 21 3.69 13.21 -4.82
N LEU A 22 2.65 13.71 -5.49
CA LEU A 22 1.28 13.76 -4.97
C LEU A 22 0.37 13.12 -6.00
N SER A 23 -0.56 12.33 -5.55
CA SER A 23 -1.55 11.65 -6.38
C SER A 23 -2.95 11.85 -5.83
N MET A 24 -3.93 11.88 -6.72
CA MET A 24 -5.34 11.90 -6.37
C MET A 24 -6.14 11.12 -7.39
N ALA A 25 -7.22 10.51 -6.93
CA ALA A 25 -8.23 9.94 -7.80
C ALA A 25 -9.60 10.15 -7.17
N SER A 26 -10.62 10.34 -8.02
CA SER A 26 -12.01 10.51 -7.57
C SER A 26 -12.94 9.79 -8.53
N GLY A 27 -14.00 9.21 -7.98
CA GLY A 27 -14.97 8.45 -8.75
C GLY A 27 -16.15 7.99 -7.93
N LYS A 28 -16.70 6.86 -8.33
CA LYS A 28 -17.78 6.19 -7.60
C LYS A 28 -17.40 4.75 -7.37
N ALA A 29 -17.68 4.24 -6.17
CA ALA A 29 -17.53 2.84 -5.83
C ALA A 29 -18.90 2.22 -5.52
N THR A 30 -19.11 1.00 -5.95
CA THR A 30 -20.26 0.20 -5.52
C THR A 30 -19.89 -0.61 -4.30
N VAL A 31 -20.85 -1.06 -3.56
CA VAL A 31 -20.62 -1.83 -2.35
C VAL A 31 -19.83 -3.11 -2.57
N ASN A 32 -19.96 -3.73 -3.74
CA ASN A 32 -19.18 -4.92 -4.11
C ASN A 32 -17.66 -4.64 -4.23
N ASP A 33 -17.29 -3.37 -4.29
CA ASP A 33 -15.90 -2.92 -4.39
C ASP A 33 -15.31 -2.57 -3.01
N ILE A 34 -16.13 -2.61 -1.94
CA ILE A 34 -15.71 -2.31 -0.58
C ILE A 34 -15.49 -3.62 0.18
N GLU A 35 -14.35 -3.74 0.82
CA GLU A 35 -13.80 -4.96 1.43
C GLU A 35 -14.73 -5.72 2.39
N ASP A 36 -15.72 -5.05 2.98
CA ASP A 36 -16.68 -5.60 3.95
C ASP A 36 -18.11 -5.71 3.45
N GLY A 37 -18.31 -5.56 2.18
CA GLY A 37 -19.61 -5.67 1.58
C GLY A 37 -20.16 -7.09 1.67
N ASP A 38 -20.94 -7.41 2.69
CA ASP A 38 -21.86 -8.52 2.58
C ASP A 38 -22.87 -8.19 1.47
N ALA A 39 -22.59 -8.71 0.28
CA ALA A 39 -23.39 -8.46 -0.92
C ALA A 39 -24.89 -8.76 -0.73
N SER A 40 -25.25 -9.55 0.30
CA SER A 40 -26.65 -9.86 0.63
C SER A 40 -27.39 -8.70 1.28
N LEU A 41 -26.67 -7.81 1.96
CA LEU A 41 -27.24 -6.68 2.70
C LEU A 41 -27.37 -5.41 1.85
N LEU A 42 -26.80 -5.40 0.66
CA LEU A 42 -26.50 -4.18 -0.12
C LEU A 42 -27.15 -4.20 -1.50
N SER A 43 -28.03 -5.15 -1.77
CA SER A 43 -28.82 -5.19 -3.00
C SER A 43 -29.76 -3.97 -3.04
N GLY A 44 -29.37 -2.96 -3.83
CA GLY A 44 -30.14 -1.73 -4.04
C GLY A 44 -29.45 -0.46 -3.59
N GLU A 45 -28.25 -0.52 -3.01
CA GLU A 45 -27.44 0.65 -2.71
C GLU A 45 -26.87 1.25 -3.99
N GLY A 46 -26.95 2.57 -4.12
CA GLY A 46 -26.32 3.33 -5.20
C GLY A 46 -24.81 3.43 -5.00
N ALA A 47 -24.08 3.79 -6.06
CA ALA A 47 -22.66 4.07 -5.98
C ALA A 47 -22.39 5.26 -5.05
N ARG A 48 -21.37 5.14 -4.20
CA ARG A 48 -20.88 6.19 -3.29
C ARG A 48 -19.73 6.96 -3.90
N ASP A 49 -19.50 8.16 -3.41
CA ASP A 49 -18.26 8.88 -3.71
C ASP A 49 -17.06 8.07 -3.19
N TYR A 50 -16.02 8.03 -4.01
CA TYR A 50 -14.78 7.32 -3.75
C TYR A 50 -13.62 8.23 -4.12
N ASP A 51 -12.85 8.61 -3.11
CA ASP A 51 -11.72 9.51 -3.27
C ASP A 51 -10.45 8.85 -2.73
N VAL A 52 -9.35 9.06 -3.44
CA VAL A 52 -8.01 8.58 -3.04
C VAL A 52 -7.05 9.76 -3.07
N LEU A 53 -6.31 9.92 -2.00
CA LEU A 53 -5.20 10.86 -1.88
C LEU A 53 -3.91 10.09 -1.59
N GLY A 54 -2.81 10.47 -2.26
CA GLY A 54 -1.51 9.87 -2.02
C GLY A 54 -0.38 10.86 -2.04
N ALA A 55 0.65 10.59 -1.25
CA ALA A 55 1.91 11.31 -1.27
C ALA A 55 3.06 10.30 -1.25
N ASP A 56 4.09 10.53 -2.05
CA ASP A 56 5.23 9.63 -2.13
C ASP A 56 6.57 10.36 -2.23
N PHE A 57 7.63 9.68 -1.80
CA PHE A 57 8.98 10.13 -2.05
C PHE A 57 9.93 8.98 -2.39
N ALA A 58 10.95 9.29 -3.17
CA ALA A 58 12.08 8.41 -3.43
C ALA A 58 13.37 9.23 -3.39
N TYR A 59 14.34 8.76 -2.60
CA TYR A 59 15.63 9.43 -2.46
C TYR A 59 16.76 8.40 -2.50
N GLN A 60 17.81 8.71 -3.27
CA GLN A 60 19.00 7.88 -3.35
C GLN A 60 20.25 8.70 -2.99
N VAL A 61 21.06 8.17 -2.09
CA VAL A 61 22.33 8.74 -1.68
C VAL A 61 23.41 7.65 -1.60
N GLY A 62 24.35 7.67 -2.56
CA GLY A 62 25.35 6.62 -2.69
C GLY A 62 24.70 5.23 -2.86
N ASP A 63 25.07 4.33 -1.97
CA ASP A 63 24.57 2.94 -1.95
C ASP A 63 23.25 2.75 -1.19
N LEU A 64 22.69 3.84 -0.64
CA LEU A 64 21.43 3.83 0.10
C LEU A 64 20.30 4.37 -0.74
N SER A 65 19.13 3.72 -0.67
CA SER A 65 17.89 4.20 -1.25
C SER A 65 16.80 4.25 -0.17
N PHE A 66 16.05 5.33 -0.17
CA PHE A 66 14.91 5.55 0.72
C PHE A 66 13.67 5.77 -0.13
N ARG A 67 12.55 5.23 0.29
CA ARG A 67 11.24 5.52 -0.29
C ARG A 67 10.17 5.44 0.77
N GLY A 68 9.09 6.14 0.53
CA GLY A 68 7.89 6.05 1.36
C GLY A 68 6.69 6.51 0.57
N GLU A 69 5.54 6.08 1.03
CA GLU A 69 4.25 6.43 0.45
C GLU A 69 3.22 6.51 1.55
N TYR A 70 2.32 7.46 1.44
CA TYR A 70 1.08 7.58 2.19
C TYR A 70 -0.07 7.49 1.20
N ALA A 71 -1.09 6.75 1.55
CA ALA A 71 -2.33 6.68 0.80
C ALA A 71 -3.52 6.73 1.76
N GLU A 72 -4.50 7.53 1.42
CA GLU A 72 -5.79 7.63 2.08
C GLU A 72 -6.88 7.34 1.07
N THR A 73 -7.82 6.50 1.45
CA THR A 73 -9.00 6.18 0.64
C THR A 73 -10.24 6.49 1.44
N GLU A 74 -11.08 7.36 0.91
CA GLU A 74 -12.36 7.73 1.51
C GLU A 74 -13.52 7.21 0.68
N VAL A 75 -14.49 6.59 1.35
CA VAL A 75 -15.79 6.21 0.79
C VAL A 75 -16.86 7.04 1.46
N GLY A 76 -17.64 7.76 0.67
CA GLY A 76 -18.66 8.68 1.14
C GLY A 76 -19.80 7.98 1.92
N ALA A 77 -20.49 8.77 2.74
CA ALA A 77 -21.66 8.33 3.49
C ALA A 77 -22.83 7.97 2.58
N THR A 78 -23.73 7.11 3.08
CA THR A 78 -24.96 6.73 2.41
C THR A 78 -26.14 6.71 3.38
N THR A 79 -27.33 6.95 2.86
CA THR A 79 -28.59 6.73 3.59
C THR A 79 -29.24 5.40 3.25
N GLN A 80 -28.64 4.65 2.34
CA GLN A 80 -29.12 3.36 1.85
C GLN A 80 -28.06 2.31 2.17
N GLY A 81 -28.43 1.21 2.75
CA GLY A 81 -27.49 0.17 3.11
C GLY A 81 -27.03 0.25 4.57
N VAL A 82 -26.30 -0.75 5.02
CA VAL A 82 -25.90 -0.91 6.42
C VAL A 82 -24.38 -0.83 6.63
N ALA A 83 -23.59 -1.14 5.60
CA ALA A 83 -22.13 -1.09 5.71
C ALA A 83 -21.64 0.35 5.61
N ALA A 84 -20.83 0.77 6.58
CA ALA A 84 -20.21 2.09 6.62
C ALA A 84 -21.18 3.23 6.22
N SER A 85 -22.36 3.29 6.83
CA SER A 85 -23.42 4.27 6.50
C SER A 85 -22.95 5.71 6.66
N GLU A 86 -22.01 5.96 7.56
CA GLU A 86 -21.40 7.28 7.83
C GLU A 86 -20.19 7.56 6.93
N GLY A 87 -19.84 6.65 6.02
CA GLY A 87 -18.62 6.67 5.26
C GLY A 87 -17.53 5.84 5.93
N ALA A 88 -16.39 5.70 5.26
CA ALA A 88 -15.24 4.96 5.77
C ALA A 88 -13.95 5.55 5.21
N ILE A 89 -12.90 5.57 6.03
CA ILE A 89 -11.57 6.04 5.65
C ILE A 89 -10.58 4.93 5.98
N TRP A 90 -9.76 4.58 5.00
CA TRP A 90 -8.60 3.71 5.15
C TRP A 90 -7.36 4.55 4.96
N GLU A 91 -6.40 4.43 5.86
CA GLU A 91 -5.12 5.09 5.77
C GLU A 91 -4.01 4.06 5.78
N THR A 92 -2.99 4.27 4.97
CA THR A 92 -1.79 3.46 5.02
C THR A 92 -0.57 4.29 4.69
N TRP A 93 0.53 3.98 5.35
CA TRP A 93 1.81 4.52 4.95
C TRP A 93 2.92 3.50 5.12
N TYR A 94 3.96 3.64 4.34
CA TYR A 94 5.18 2.89 4.57
C TYR A 94 6.41 3.75 4.40
N THR A 95 7.48 3.33 5.05
CA THR A 95 8.84 3.80 4.76
C THR A 95 9.77 2.61 4.57
N GLN A 96 10.67 2.72 3.61
CA GLN A 96 11.61 1.67 3.25
C GLN A 96 13.00 2.25 3.08
N ALA A 97 13.99 1.55 3.61
CA ALA A 97 15.39 1.78 3.30
C ALA A 97 16.00 0.54 2.65
N SER A 98 16.83 0.73 1.64
CA SER A 98 17.64 -0.36 1.08
C SER A 98 19.09 0.05 0.94
N TYR A 99 19.98 -0.92 1.10
CA TYR A 99 21.43 -0.77 1.01
C TYR A 99 22.03 -1.83 0.10
N ARG A 100 22.76 -1.35 -0.92
CA ARG A 100 23.50 -2.21 -1.85
C ARG A 100 24.88 -1.65 -2.08
N GLN A 101 25.90 -2.25 -1.46
CA GLN A 101 27.29 -1.79 -1.57
C GLN A 101 27.80 -1.93 -3.01
N GLY A 102 28.03 -0.81 -3.68
CA GLY A 102 28.59 -0.75 -5.02
C GLY A 102 27.93 -1.70 -6.01
N GLN A 103 28.71 -2.66 -6.55
CA GLN A 103 28.23 -3.68 -7.48
C GLN A 103 27.92 -5.02 -6.79
N SER A 104 27.70 -5.03 -5.47
CA SER A 104 27.30 -6.24 -4.74
C SER A 104 26.09 -6.88 -5.40
N LYS A 105 26.05 -8.22 -5.37
CA LYS A 105 24.85 -8.96 -5.73
C LYS A 105 23.80 -9.00 -4.62
N PHE A 106 24.17 -8.55 -3.42
CA PHE A 106 23.26 -8.49 -2.26
C PHE A 106 22.76 -7.07 -2.06
N GLU A 107 21.47 -6.96 -1.84
CA GLU A 107 20.78 -5.76 -1.38
C GLU A 107 20.00 -6.10 -0.12
N TYR A 108 20.18 -5.31 0.93
CA TYR A 108 19.46 -5.43 2.19
C TYR A 108 18.32 -4.42 2.21
N VAL A 109 17.16 -4.84 2.67
CA VAL A 109 15.95 -4.00 2.67
C VAL A 109 15.31 -4.08 4.05
N THR A 110 14.90 -2.93 4.57
CA THR A 110 13.98 -2.85 5.72
C THR A 110 12.82 -1.95 5.35
N ARG A 111 11.62 -2.35 5.77
CA ARG A 111 10.38 -1.60 5.53
C ARG A 111 9.51 -1.65 6.78
N PHE A 112 8.94 -0.53 7.13
CA PHE A 112 7.84 -0.43 8.07
C PHE A 112 6.59 -0.01 7.31
N THR A 113 5.48 -0.63 7.61
CA THR A 113 4.16 -0.33 7.06
C THR A 113 3.17 -0.23 8.20
N ASP A 114 2.27 0.73 8.11
CA ASP A 114 1.18 0.96 9.02
C ASP A 114 -0.12 1.07 8.20
N PHE A 115 -1.14 0.38 8.63
CA PHE A 115 -2.45 0.34 7.98
C PHE A 115 -3.55 0.53 9.03
N ASP A 116 -4.28 1.63 8.88
CA ASP A 116 -5.46 1.96 9.67
C ASP A 116 -6.73 1.69 8.88
N SER A 117 -7.60 0.87 9.46
CA SER A 117 -8.90 0.52 8.91
C SER A 117 -10.00 1.27 9.67
N PRO A 118 -11.13 1.62 9.04
CA PRO A 118 -12.32 2.10 9.77
C PRO A 118 -12.84 1.08 10.81
N HIS A 119 -12.37 -0.16 10.74
CA HIS A 119 -12.59 -1.20 11.73
C HIS A 119 -11.32 -1.43 12.53
N SER A 120 -11.28 -0.97 13.79
CA SER A 120 -10.12 -1.06 14.68
C SER A 120 -9.57 -2.48 14.89
N THR A 121 -10.35 -3.51 14.57
CA THR A 121 -9.91 -4.92 14.61
C THR A 121 -9.09 -5.33 13.38
N ARG A 122 -8.88 -4.42 12.41
CA ARG A 122 -8.15 -4.69 11.17
C ARG A 122 -6.94 -3.78 10.97
N ASP A 123 -6.63 -2.96 11.97
CA ASP A 123 -5.42 -2.18 11.98
C ASP A 123 -4.21 -3.12 12.01
N GLN A 124 -3.18 -2.79 11.26
CA GLN A 124 -2.01 -3.65 11.13
C GLN A 124 -0.72 -2.83 11.03
N GLU A 125 0.26 -3.20 11.84
CA GLU A 125 1.64 -2.75 11.70
C GLU A 125 2.52 -3.91 11.20
N GLN A 126 3.48 -3.59 10.33
CA GLN A 126 4.38 -4.60 9.77
C GLN A 126 5.81 -4.09 9.67
N TRP A 127 6.74 -4.89 10.19
CA TRP A 127 8.15 -4.78 9.85
C TRP A 127 8.55 -5.86 8.86
N ALA A 128 9.16 -5.47 7.73
CA ALA A 128 9.71 -6.42 6.78
C ALA A 128 11.23 -6.25 6.69
N LEU A 129 11.95 -7.36 6.88
CA LEU A 129 13.41 -7.44 6.77
C LEU A 129 13.77 -8.35 5.60
N GLY A 130 14.42 -7.82 4.58
CA GLY A 130 14.65 -8.52 3.33
C GLY A 130 16.09 -8.55 2.88
N VAL A 131 16.44 -9.61 2.15
CA VAL A 131 17.67 -9.73 1.39
C VAL A 131 17.34 -10.12 -0.04
N ASN A 132 17.76 -9.29 -0.97
CA ASN A 132 17.67 -9.55 -2.40
C ASN A 132 19.01 -10.05 -2.92
N TYR A 133 19.00 -11.14 -3.69
CA TYR A 133 20.17 -11.63 -4.40
C TYR A 133 19.96 -11.47 -5.92
N LEU A 134 20.81 -10.65 -6.54
CA LEU A 134 20.74 -10.34 -7.94
C LEU A 134 21.62 -11.33 -8.73
N PHE A 135 21.03 -12.36 -9.31
CA PHE A 135 21.76 -13.31 -10.18
C PHE A 135 22.28 -12.60 -11.43
N THR A 136 21.38 -11.84 -12.06
CA THR A 136 21.65 -11.03 -13.25
C THR A 136 20.83 -9.73 -13.16
N ASN A 137 20.93 -8.85 -14.15
CA ASN A 137 20.09 -7.65 -14.22
C ASN A 137 18.60 -7.96 -14.38
N SER A 138 18.25 -9.19 -14.78
CA SER A 138 16.87 -9.63 -15.02
C SER A 138 16.41 -10.77 -14.13
N ALA A 139 17.25 -11.28 -13.22
CA ALA A 139 16.89 -12.37 -12.32
C ALA A 139 17.26 -12.02 -10.87
N ILE A 140 16.25 -11.97 -10.00
CA ILE A 140 16.39 -11.59 -8.59
C ILE A 140 15.69 -12.64 -7.72
N PHE A 141 16.41 -13.15 -6.73
CA PHE A 141 15.82 -13.91 -5.64
C PHE A 141 15.65 -12.97 -4.44
N LYS A 142 14.47 -13.02 -3.82
CA LYS A 142 14.15 -12.22 -2.63
C LYS A 142 13.76 -13.15 -1.50
N MET A 143 14.27 -12.86 -0.32
CA MET A 143 13.88 -13.47 0.94
C MET A 143 13.49 -12.35 1.90
N THR A 144 12.28 -12.42 2.44
CA THR A 144 11.75 -11.42 3.35
C THR A 144 11.14 -12.11 4.56
N TYR A 145 11.48 -11.64 5.74
CA TYR A 145 10.79 -11.99 6.97
C TYR A 145 9.94 -10.82 7.42
N GLU A 146 8.66 -11.07 7.65
CA GLU A 146 7.65 -10.11 8.07
C GLU A 146 7.27 -10.39 9.51
N LEU A 147 7.40 -9.35 10.34
CA LEU A 147 6.89 -9.27 11.69
C LEU A 147 5.59 -8.49 11.62
N ASN A 148 4.49 -9.11 11.93
CA ASN A 148 3.17 -8.52 11.84
C ASN A 148 2.60 -8.32 13.24
N GLU A 149 2.02 -7.15 13.47
CA GLU A 149 1.25 -6.81 14.67
C GLU A 149 -0.14 -6.39 14.19
N GLY A 150 -1.18 -7.15 14.55
CA GLY A 150 -2.57 -6.92 14.18
C GLY A 150 -3.52 -7.37 15.28
N GLU A 151 -4.77 -7.65 14.92
CA GLU A 151 -5.71 -8.21 15.87
C GLU A 151 -5.21 -9.57 16.39
N GLN A 152 -5.16 -9.70 17.70
CA GLN A 152 -4.65 -10.91 18.37
C GLN A 152 -5.39 -12.16 17.90
N ASP A 153 -4.66 -13.23 17.63
CA ASP A 153 -5.16 -14.51 17.11
C ASP A 153 -5.74 -14.44 15.67
N SER A 154 -5.48 -13.37 14.92
CA SER A 154 -5.83 -13.26 13.50
C SER A 154 -4.66 -13.62 12.58
N GLU A 155 -4.93 -13.86 11.29
CA GLU A 155 -3.88 -14.04 10.28
C GLU A 155 -3.01 -12.78 10.10
N ALA A 156 -3.51 -11.61 10.52
CA ALA A 156 -2.80 -10.34 10.48
C ALA A 156 -1.70 -10.23 11.55
N ASP A 157 -1.76 -11.04 12.63
CA ASP A 157 -0.77 -11.12 13.71
C ASP A 157 0.27 -12.23 13.48
N GLU A 158 0.23 -12.93 12.34
CA GLU A 158 1.16 -14.03 12.06
C GLU A 158 2.41 -13.57 11.31
N ASP A 159 3.57 -13.85 11.88
CA ASP A 159 4.85 -13.65 11.23
C ASP A 159 5.02 -14.56 10.00
N ARG A 160 5.67 -14.04 8.96
CA ARG A 160 5.80 -14.75 7.68
C ARG A 160 7.21 -14.73 7.14
N LEU A 161 7.62 -15.87 6.57
CA LEU A 161 8.82 -15.95 5.73
C LEU A 161 8.40 -16.08 4.28
N MET A 162 8.76 -15.10 3.47
CA MET A 162 8.46 -15.09 2.04
C MET A 162 9.70 -15.30 1.20
N LEU A 163 9.56 -16.12 0.16
CA LEU A 163 10.58 -16.37 -0.85
C LEU A 163 9.99 -16.07 -2.22
N GLN A 164 10.68 -15.25 -3.01
CA GLN A 164 10.26 -14.87 -4.34
C GLN A 164 11.41 -14.97 -5.34
N LEU A 165 11.17 -15.57 -6.49
CA LEU A 165 12.04 -15.50 -7.65
C LEU A 165 11.37 -14.66 -8.74
N THR A 166 12.04 -13.59 -9.16
CA THR A 166 11.56 -12.69 -10.22
C THR A 166 12.52 -12.81 -11.41
N TYR A 167 11.96 -13.00 -12.60
CA TYR A 167 12.70 -13.02 -13.86
C TYR A 167 12.01 -12.09 -14.86
N GLY A 168 12.80 -11.17 -15.45
CA GLY A 168 12.36 -10.27 -16.51
C GLY A 168 13.00 -10.67 -17.86
N PHE A 169 12.28 -10.53 -18.93
CA PHE A 169 12.71 -10.80 -20.33
C PHE A 169 12.37 -9.64 -21.25
#